data_72a355920941e0c4145bf6b84ebc30ae
#
_entry.id   72a355920941e0c4145bf6b84ebc30ae
#
_cell.length_a   1.000
_cell.length_b   1.000
_cell.length_c   1.000
_cell.angle_alpha   90.00
_cell.angle_beta   90.00
_cell.angle_gamma   90.00
#
_symmetry.space_group_name_H-M   'P 1'
#
loop_
_entity.id
_entity.type
_entity.pdbx_description
1 polymer ?
#
loop_
_entity_poly.entity_id
_entity_poly.type
_entity_poly.pdbx_seq_one_letter_code
_entity_poly.pdbx_strand_id
1 'polypeptide(L)'
;MKITIVAGARPNFMKIAPITRAIEAARALGKSISYRLVYTGRKDDTSLDASLFSDLDMKAPDVYLGVESSNPTSLTAGIMVAFEQELTENPAHVVLVVDDLTATMSCAIVAKKQGIKVAHLVAGTRSFDMKMPKEVNRMITDGLSDYLFTAGMVANRNLNQTGTESENVYYVGNILIDAIRYNRNRLLKPIWFSVLGLQEGNYLLLTLNRRVLLNNKENLRQLLKTIIEKSAGMPIVAPLHTYVRNAIKELGIEAPNLHIMPPQNYLFFGYLINKAKGIITDSGNVAEEATFLGIPCITLNTYAEHPETWRMGTNELVGEDPVLLAKAMDTLMKGEWKRGELPERWDGRTAERIVQILTSK
;
A
#
# COMPACT_ATOMS: atom_id res chain seq x y z
N MET A 1 22.76 16.04 -4.18
CA MET A 1 22.21 14.81 -4.82
C MET A 1 20.86 15.14 -5.46
N LYS A 2 20.63 14.75 -6.72
CA LYS A 2 19.34 14.87 -7.40
C LYS A 2 18.67 13.49 -7.48
N ILE A 3 17.42 13.38 -7.06
CA ILE A 3 16.66 12.12 -7.03
C ILE A 3 15.43 12.28 -7.92
N THR A 4 15.22 11.35 -8.85
CA THR A 4 13.94 11.22 -9.55
C THR A 4 13.10 10.16 -8.83
N ILE A 5 11.97 10.56 -8.30
CA ILE A 5 11.02 9.67 -7.59
C ILE A 5 9.90 9.31 -8.56
N VAL A 6 9.65 8.01 -8.74
CA VAL A 6 8.64 7.52 -9.69
C VAL A 6 7.42 6.98 -8.96
N ALA A 7 6.25 7.48 -9.35
CA ALA A 7 4.96 6.95 -8.96
C ALA A 7 4.25 6.33 -10.18
N GLY A 8 3.76 5.11 -10.05
CA GLY A 8 3.02 4.40 -11.11
C GLY A 8 1.52 4.27 -10.84
N ALA A 9 1.08 4.51 -9.60
CA ALA A 9 -0.32 4.45 -9.21
C ALA A 9 -0.56 5.23 -7.91
N ARG A 10 -1.84 5.52 -7.62
CA ARG A 10 -2.29 6.23 -6.42
C ARG A 10 -1.66 5.70 -5.11
N PRO A 11 -1.57 4.38 -4.85
CA PRO A 11 -0.98 3.85 -3.62
C PRO A 11 0.49 4.24 -3.40
N ASN A 12 1.26 4.51 -4.46
CA ASN A 12 2.64 4.93 -4.30
C ASN A 12 2.77 6.28 -3.59
N PHE A 13 1.82 7.20 -3.80
CA PHE A 13 1.90 8.54 -3.19
C PHE A 13 1.86 8.50 -1.66
N MET A 14 1.13 7.56 -1.04
CA MET A 14 1.16 7.39 0.40
C MET A 14 2.55 7.00 0.93
N LYS A 15 3.33 6.27 0.14
CA LYS A 15 4.71 5.86 0.46
C LYS A 15 5.74 6.93 0.09
N ILE A 16 5.46 7.72 -0.93
CA ILE A 16 6.34 8.79 -1.42
C ILE A 16 6.25 10.04 -0.54
N ALA A 17 5.06 10.41 -0.06
CA ALA A 17 4.85 11.61 0.72
C ALA A 17 5.78 11.74 1.96
N PRO A 18 6.02 10.69 2.77
CA PRO A 18 7.00 10.77 3.85
C PRO A 18 8.42 11.05 3.35
N ILE A 19 8.81 10.49 2.21
CA ILE A 19 10.15 10.68 1.64
C ILE A 19 10.34 12.11 1.16
N THR A 20 9.35 12.68 0.46
CA THR A 20 9.42 14.08 0.01
C THR A 20 9.55 15.03 1.18
N ARG A 21 8.78 14.82 2.26
CA ARG A 21 8.90 15.61 3.49
C ARG A 21 10.28 15.47 4.15
N ALA A 22 10.83 14.25 4.23
CA ALA A 22 12.15 14.02 4.79
C ALA A 22 13.26 14.69 3.96
N ILE A 23 13.13 14.70 2.63
CA ILE A 23 14.06 15.43 1.74
C ILE A 23 13.97 16.94 1.98
N GLU A 24 12.75 17.50 2.05
CA GLU A 24 12.57 18.94 2.33
C GLU A 24 13.12 19.33 3.72
N ALA A 25 12.91 18.49 4.74
CA ALA A 25 13.51 18.68 6.05
C ALA A 25 15.05 18.66 6.02
N ALA A 26 15.63 17.72 5.28
CA ALA A 26 17.08 17.64 5.09
C ALA A 26 17.64 18.88 4.37
N ARG A 27 16.93 19.38 3.35
CA ARG A 27 17.28 20.64 2.65
C ARG A 27 17.24 21.83 3.58
N ALA A 28 16.22 21.94 4.42
CA ALA A 28 16.10 23.01 5.43
C ALA A 28 17.27 23.00 6.43
N LEU A 29 17.87 21.81 6.66
CA LEU A 29 19.09 21.65 7.47
C LEU A 29 20.40 21.83 6.67
N GLY A 30 20.33 22.35 5.45
CA GLY A 30 21.50 22.68 4.61
C GLY A 30 22.07 21.51 3.79
N LYS A 31 21.41 20.34 3.74
CA LYS A 31 21.86 19.25 2.90
C LYS A 31 21.59 19.54 1.42
N SER A 32 22.58 19.28 0.56
CA SER A 32 22.47 19.44 -0.90
C SER A 32 21.73 18.22 -1.51
N ILE A 33 20.42 18.13 -1.30
CA ILE A 33 19.54 17.11 -1.83
C ILE A 33 18.30 17.74 -2.44
N SER A 34 17.83 17.19 -3.58
CA SER A 34 16.60 17.62 -4.22
C SER A 34 15.92 16.45 -4.88
N TYR A 35 14.62 16.56 -5.12
CA TYR A 35 13.87 15.55 -5.86
C TYR A 35 13.03 16.15 -6.97
N ARG A 36 12.70 15.32 -7.95
CA ARG A 36 11.73 15.53 -9.01
C ARG A 36 10.75 14.36 -8.99
N LEU A 37 9.47 14.64 -8.92
CA LEU A 37 8.41 13.63 -8.81
C LEU A 37 7.79 13.39 -10.19
N VAL A 38 7.89 12.18 -10.69
CA VAL A 38 7.37 11.73 -11.99
C VAL A 38 6.23 10.75 -11.76
N TYR A 39 5.06 11.04 -12.35
CA TYR A 39 3.94 10.11 -12.45
C TYR A 39 3.89 9.50 -13.85
N THR A 40 3.85 8.19 -13.98
CA THR A 40 3.88 7.52 -15.29
C THR A 40 2.57 7.61 -16.05
N GLY A 41 1.45 7.80 -15.35
CA GLY A 41 0.13 7.93 -15.92
C GLY A 41 -0.22 9.34 -16.41
N ARG A 42 -1.48 9.53 -16.73
CA ARG A 42 -2.01 10.79 -17.26
C ARG A 42 -2.30 11.78 -16.13
N LYS A 43 -2.30 13.07 -16.48
CA LYS A 43 -2.64 14.14 -15.54
C LYS A 43 -4.11 14.14 -15.12
N ASP A 44 -4.98 13.65 -16.00
CA ASP A 44 -6.44 13.53 -15.81
C ASP A 44 -6.86 12.13 -15.31
N ASP A 45 -5.93 11.39 -14.70
CA ASP A 45 -6.21 10.09 -14.07
C ASP A 45 -7.23 10.26 -12.93
N THR A 46 -8.42 9.71 -13.13
CA THR A 46 -9.53 9.80 -12.17
C THR A 46 -9.27 9.06 -10.85
N SER A 47 -8.24 8.21 -10.77
CA SER A 47 -7.82 7.59 -9.52
C SER A 47 -7.07 8.56 -8.59
N LEU A 48 -6.53 9.64 -9.14
CA LEU A 48 -5.92 10.75 -8.42
C LEU A 48 -7.01 11.79 -8.10
N ASP A 49 -7.72 11.56 -6.99
CA ASP A 49 -8.73 12.53 -6.55
C ASP A 49 -8.11 13.89 -6.20
N ALA A 50 -8.93 14.95 -6.30
CA ALA A 50 -8.45 16.32 -6.14
C ALA A 50 -7.85 16.61 -4.76
N SER A 51 -8.25 15.85 -3.72
CA SER A 51 -7.76 16.02 -2.36
C SER A 51 -6.49 15.22 -2.06
N LEU A 52 -6.09 14.28 -2.92
CA LEU A 52 -5.01 13.33 -2.64
C LEU A 52 -3.72 14.02 -2.16
N PHE A 53 -3.24 14.99 -2.90
CA PHE A 53 -1.97 15.66 -2.58
C PHE A 53 -2.08 16.57 -1.36
N SER A 54 -3.22 17.23 -1.15
CA SER A 54 -3.49 18.03 0.06
C SER A 54 -3.67 17.14 1.30
N ASP A 55 -4.35 16.00 1.16
CA ASP A 55 -4.51 15.03 2.26
C ASP A 55 -3.16 14.46 2.69
N LEU A 56 -2.29 14.18 1.73
CA LEU A 56 -0.93 13.66 1.99
C LEU A 56 0.08 14.75 2.38
N ASP A 57 -0.30 16.03 2.32
CA ASP A 57 0.60 17.17 2.53
C ASP A 57 1.87 17.06 1.67
N MET A 58 1.67 16.96 0.38
CA MET A 58 2.74 16.86 -0.63
C MET A 58 2.38 17.62 -1.89
N LYS A 59 3.40 17.97 -2.66
CA LYS A 59 3.21 18.59 -3.99
C LYS A 59 2.72 17.53 -4.99
N ALA A 60 1.93 17.98 -5.97
CA ALA A 60 1.60 17.17 -7.13
C ALA A 60 2.88 16.82 -7.93
N PRO A 61 2.84 15.77 -8.78
CA PRO A 61 3.96 15.44 -9.66
C PRO A 61 4.44 16.63 -10.50
N ASP A 62 5.75 16.75 -10.63
CA ASP A 62 6.39 17.73 -11.52
C ASP A 62 6.14 17.35 -12.99
N VAL A 63 6.01 16.05 -13.26
CA VAL A 63 5.82 15.49 -14.62
C VAL A 63 4.82 14.35 -14.61
N TYR A 64 4.01 14.31 -15.65
CA TYR A 64 3.09 13.24 -16.01
C TYR A 64 3.52 12.69 -17.36
N LEU A 65 3.94 11.42 -17.42
CA LEU A 65 4.41 10.82 -18.69
C LEU A 65 3.28 10.52 -19.66
N GLY A 66 2.03 10.50 -19.17
CA GLY A 66 0.85 10.33 -20.00
C GLY A 66 0.67 8.92 -20.59
N VAL A 67 1.36 7.91 -20.04
CA VAL A 67 1.32 6.56 -20.59
C VAL A 67 0.14 5.78 -20.03
N GLU A 68 -0.69 5.26 -20.94
CA GLU A 68 -1.84 4.41 -20.61
C GLU A 68 -1.96 3.29 -21.64
N SER A 69 -2.16 2.07 -21.18
CA SER A 69 -2.47 0.92 -22.02
C SER A 69 -3.10 -0.21 -21.21
N SER A 70 -4.09 -0.88 -21.79
CA SER A 70 -4.65 -2.12 -21.25
C SER A 70 -3.76 -3.34 -21.53
N ASN A 71 -2.84 -3.24 -22.50
CA ASN A 71 -1.87 -4.27 -22.81
C ASN A 71 -0.61 -4.09 -21.95
N PRO A 72 -0.22 -5.09 -21.13
CA PRO A 72 0.92 -4.98 -20.24
C PRO A 72 2.26 -4.70 -20.96
N THR A 73 2.48 -5.31 -22.13
CA THR A 73 3.70 -5.13 -22.91
C THR A 73 3.78 -3.70 -23.48
N SER A 74 2.68 -3.21 -24.06
CA SER A 74 2.60 -1.84 -24.58
C SER A 74 2.75 -0.81 -23.47
N LEU A 75 2.18 -1.07 -22.28
CA LEU A 75 2.37 -0.22 -21.11
C LEU A 75 3.83 -0.17 -20.69
N THR A 76 4.50 -1.32 -20.59
CA THR A 76 5.92 -1.43 -20.26
C THR A 76 6.78 -0.63 -21.23
N ALA A 77 6.61 -0.88 -22.53
CA ALA A 77 7.38 -0.21 -23.59
C ALA A 77 7.13 1.32 -23.59
N GLY A 78 5.87 1.74 -23.49
CA GLY A 78 5.52 3.16 -23.46
C GLY A 78 6.13 3.90 -22.28
N ILE A 79 6.11 3.29 -21.08
CA ILE A 79 6.74 3.89 -19.89
C ILE A 79 8.26 3.99 -20.10
N MET A 80 8.90 2.95 -20.65
CA MET A 80 10.35 2.97 -20.89
C MET A 80 10.74 4.12 -21.81
N VAL A 81 10.05 4.28 -22.94
CA VAL A 81 10.34 5.34 -23.92
C VAL A 81 10.12 6.73 -23.32
N ALA A 82 8.99 6.96 -22.68
CA ALA A 82 8.68 8.27 -22.11
C ALA A 82 9.60 8.62 -20.92
N PHE A 83 9.96 7.64 -20.10
CA PHE A 83 10.86 7.86 -18.98
C PHE A 83 12.31 8.07 -19.41
N GLU A 84 12.76 7.40 -20.47
CA GLU A 84 14.08 7.63 -21.05
C GLU A 84 14.25 9.09 -21.52
N GLN A 85 13.22 9.64 -22.19
CA GLN A 85 13.23 11.04 -22.60
C GLN A 85 13.28 11.96 -21.38
N GLU A 86 12.40 11.77 -20.40
CA GLU A 86 12.38 12.57 -19.17
C GLU A 86 13.73 12.56 -18.45
N LEU A 87 14.35 11.39 -18.34
CA LEU A 87 15.60 11.23 -17.61
C LEU A 87 16.82 11.81 -18.38
N THR A 88 16.74 11.85 -19.71
CA THR A 88 17.71 12.50 -20.59
C THR A 88 17.65 14.03 -20.46
N GLU A 89 16.44 14.59 -20.44
CA GLU A 89 16.20 16.02 -20.28
C GLU A 89 16.49 16.50 -18.85
N ASN A 90 16.22 15.67 -17.85
CA ASN A 90 16.36 15.97 -16.42
C ASN A 90 17.20 14.90 -15.69
N PRO A 91 18.54 14.90 -15.89
CA PRO A 91 19.43 13.90 -15.31
C PRO A 91 19.37 13.84 -13.78
N ALA A 92 19.36 12.63 -13.25
CA ALA A 92 19.36 12.33 -11.82
C ALA A 92 20.61 11.54 -11.41
N HIS A 93 20.96 11.56 -10.12
CA HIS A 93 21.99 10.69 -9.55
C HIS A 93 21.39 9.35 -9.11
N VAL A 94 20.12 9.37 -8.67
CA VAL A 94 19.38 8.20 -8.21
C VAL A 94 17.95 8.26 -8.74
N VAL A 95 17.44 7.14 -9.22
CA VAL A 95 16.00 6.93 -9.48
C VAL A 95 15.43 6.09 -8.34
N LEU A 96 14.48 6.64 -7.60
CA LEU A 96 13.76 5.94 -6.54
C LEU A 96 12.43 5.42 -7.09
N VAL A 97 12.28 4.09 -7.06
CA VAL A 97 11.07 3.37 -7.50
C VAL A 97 10.39 2.69 -6.31
N VAL A 98 9.07 2.49 -6.39
CA VAL A 98 8.23 2.06 -5.27
C VAL A 98 7.39 0.85 -5.63
N ASP A 99 7.30 -0.13 -4.74
CA ASP A 99 6.49 -1.35 -4.88
C ASP A 99 6.87 -2.22 -6.10
N ASP A 100 5.86 -2.78 -6.78
CA ASP A 100 5.99 -3.87 -7.75
C ASP A 100 5.20 -3.64 -9.05
N LEU A 101 4.99 -2.38 -9.39
CA LEU A 101 4.23 -2.01 -10.57
C LEU A 101 5.06 -2.17 -11.87
N THR A 102 4.37 -2.21 -13.01
CA THR A 102 5.04 -2.11 -14.32
C THR A 102 5.92 -0.86 -14.39
N ALA A 103 5.46 0.27 -13.85
CA ALA A 103 6.22 1.51 -13.77
C ALA A 103 7.53 1.35 -12.99
N THR A 104 7.48 0.64 -11.84
CA THR A 104 8.64 0.36 -10.99
C THR A 104 9.75 -0.35 -11.76
N MET A 105 9.39 -1.46 -12.40
CA MET A 105 10.32 -2.26 -13.21
C MET A 105 10.84 -1.48 -14.44
N SER A 106 9.93 -0.87 -15.20
CA SER A 106 10.30 -0.16 -16.44
C SER A 106 11.29 0.97 -16.19
N CYS A 107 11.03 1.80 -15.18
CA CYS A 107 11.89 2.92 -14.84
C CYS A 107 13.24 2.46 -14.24
N ALA A 108 13.25 1.35 -13.49
CA ALA A 108 14.50 0.76 -13.00
C ALA A 108 15.41 0.29 -14.15
N ILE A 109 14.84 -0.39 -15.17
CA ILE A 109 15.59 -0.82 -16.35
C ILE A 109 16.19 0.37 -17.09
N VAL A 110 15.40 1.41 -17.36
CA VAL A 110 15.86 2.62 -18.06
C VAL A 110 16.97 3.31 -17.29
N ALA A 111 16.80 3.52 -15.97
CA ALA A 111 17.81 4.15 -15.14
C ALA A 111 19.14 3.39 -15.18
N LYS A 112 19.13 2.06 -15.04
CA LYS A 112 20.35 1.24 -15.10
C LYS A 112 21.02 1.28 -16.46
N LYS A 113 20.25 1.27 -17.56
CA LYS A 113 20.81 1.40 -18.93
C LYS A 113 21.46 2.74 -19.18
N GLN A 114 21.04 3.80 -18.48
CA GLN A 114 21.68 5.12 -18.50
C GLN A 114 22.79 5.29 -17.45
N GLY A 115 23.17 4.23 -16.72
CA GLY A 115 24.22 4.27 -15.70
C GLY A 115 23.81 5.00 -14.41
N ILE A 116 22.52 5.22 -14.18
CA ILE A 116 21.99 5.90 -13.00
C ILE A 116 21.69 4.87 -11.91
N LYS A 117 22.02 5.20 -10.66
CA LYS A 117 21.72 4.34 -9.52
C LYS A 117 20.21 4.19 -9.30
N VAL A 118 19.78 2.99 -8.91
CA VAL A 118 18.38 2.67 -8.60
C VAL A 118 18.22 2.41 -7.11
N ALA A 119 17.23 3.05 -6.51
CA ALA A 119 16.78 2.79 -5.14
C ALA A 119 15.38 2.20 -5.17
N HIS A 120 15.21 0.99 -4.64
CA HIS A 120 13.92 0.31 -4.58
C HIS A 120 13.33 0.36 -3.17
N LEU A 121 12.19 1.03 -3.03
CA LEU A 121 11.42 1.09 -1.80
C LEU A 121 10.41 -0.07 -1.75
N VAL A 122 10.34 -0.77 -0.63
CA VAL A 122 9.60 -2.03 -0.41
C VAL A 122 10.25 -3.22 -1.15
N ALA A 123 11.57 -3.22 -1.20
CA ALA A 123 12.37 -4.29 -1.80
C ALA A 123 12.26 -5.62 -1.03
N GLY A 124 12.51 -6.73 -1.72
CA GLY A 124 12.59 -8.07 -1.11
C GLY A 124 11.26 -8.73 -0.78
N THR A 125 10.13 -8.09 -1.08
CA THR A 125 8.81 -8.72 -0.96
C THR A 125 8.68 -9.84 -1.98
N ARG A 126 8.21 -11.04 -1.57
CA ARG A 126 8.06 -12.22 -2.44
C ARG A 126 6.75 -12.95 -2.19
N SER A 127 6.12 -13.39 -3.27
CA SER A 127 5.05 -14.40 -3.27
C SER A 127 5.58 -15.78 -3.67
N PHE A 128 6.73 -15.81 -4.34
CA PHE A 128 7.33 -16.99 -4.96
C PHE A 128 6.45 -17.63 -6.06
N ASP A 129 5.42 -16.95 -6.50
CA ASP A 129 4.56 -17.39 -7.62
C ASP A 129 4.93 -16.63 -8.90
N MET A 130 5.74 -17.25 -9.74
CA MET A 130 6.18 -16.69 -11.03
C MET A 130 5.05 -16.49 -12.05
N LYS A 131 3.85 -17.01 -11.80
CA LYS A 131 2.67 -16.73 -12.62
C LYS A 131 2.07 -15.37 -12.30
N MET A 132 2.47 -14.77 -11.19
CA MET A 132 2.03 -13.44 -10.76
C MET A 132 2.90 -12.38 -11.45
N PRO A 133 2.34 -11.50 -12.32
CA PRO A 133 3.12 -10.46 -12.99
C PRO A 133 3.91 -9.54 -12.05
N LYS A 134 3.36 -9.26 -10.87
CA LYS A 134 4.03 -8.47 -9.84
C LYS A 134 5.30 -9.14 -9.32
N GLU A 135 5.34 -10.46 -9.21
CA GLU A 135 6.53 -11.17 -8.76
C GLU A 135 7.69 -11.01 -9.75
N VAL A 136 7.37 -11.07 -11.06
CA VAL A 136 8.35 -10.79 -12.12
C VAL A 136 8.91 -9.37 -11.98
N ASN A 137 8.05 -8.38 -11.77
CA ASN A 137 8.47 -6.99 -11.57
C ASN A 137 9.39 -6.84 -10.34
N ARG A 138 9.05 -7.49 -9.22
CA ARG A 138 9.86 -7.49 -7.99
C ARG A 138 11.26 -8.03 -8.23
N MET A 139 11.35 -9.20 -8.84
CA MET A 139 12.64 -9.86 -9.10
C MET A 139 13.54 -9.03 -10.01
N ILE A 140 13.00 -8.47 -11.09
CA ILE A 140 13.77 -7.62 -12.01
C ILE A 140 14.22 -6.35 -11.30
N THR A 141 13.32 -5.68 -10.60
CA THR A 141 13.64 -4.40 -9.91
C THR A 141 14.68 -4.61 -8.83
N ASP A 142 14.52 -5.64 -7.98
CA ASP A 142 15.49 -5.95 -6.94
C ASP A 142 16.87 -6.29 -7.52
N GLY A 143 16.91 -7.09 -8.60
CA GLY A 143 18.17 -7.47 -9.27
C GLY A 143 18.93 -6.31 -9.91
N LEU A 144 18.26 -5.20 -10.18
CA LEU A 144 18.87 -4.00 -10.78
C LEU A 144 19.22 -2.91 -9.77
N SER A 145 18.73 -3.01 -8.53
CA SER A 145 18.80 -1.92 -7.56
C SER A 145 20.12 -1.85 -6.82
N ASP A 146 20.65 -0.63 -6.66
CA ASP A 146 21.85 -0.32 -5.89
C ASP A 146 21.54 -0.06 -4.41
N TYR A 147 20.28 0.31 -4.09
CA TYR A 147 19.78 0.51 -2.74
C TYR A 147 18.46 -0.26 -2.61
N LEU A 148 18.43 -1.24 -1.73
CA LEU A 148 17.25 -2.08 -1.47
C LEU A 148 16.71 -1.77 -0.08
N PHE A 149 15.66 -0.96 -0.01
CA PHE A 149 15.04 -0.55 1.24
C PHE A 149 13.92 -1.51 1.62
N THR A 150 14.16 -2.29 2.68
CA THR A 150 13.26 -3.34 3.14
C THR A 150 12.43 -2.92 4.35
N ALA A 151 11.22 -3.47 4.43
CA ALA A 151 10.28 -3.19 5.53
C ALA A 151 10.35 -4.21 6.67
N GLY A 152 11.04 -5.34 6.48
CA GLY A 152 11.12 -6.40 7.49
C GLY A 152 12.25 -7.39 7.23
N MET A 153 12.54 -8.21 8.26
CA MET A 153 13.62 -9.20 8.20
C MET A 153 13.33 -10.34 7.21
N VAL A 154 12.06 -10.62 6.93
CA VAL A 154 11.70 -11.61 5.89
C VAL A 154 12.13 -11.12 4.52
N ALA A 155 11.93 -9.86 4.21
CA ALA A 155 12.38 -9.25 2.96
C ALA A 155 13.91 -9.31 2.81
N ASN A 156 14.66 -9.02 3.88
CA ASN A 156 16.13 -9.16 3.88
C ASN A 156 16.56 -10.58 3.55
N ARG A 157 15.91 -11.56 4.19
CA ARG A 157 16.21 -12.98 3.93
C ARG A 157 15.95 -13.36 2.48
N ASN A 158 14.84 -12.90 1.91
CA ASN A 158 14.48 -13.16 0.52
C ASN A 158 15.57 -12.64 -0.44
N LEU A 159 16.06 -11.41 -0.20
CA LEU A 159 17.12 -10.81 -1.01
C LEU A 159 18.44 -11.59 -0.88
N ASN A 160 18.85 -11.94 0.33
CA ASN A 160 20.06 -12.72 0.56
C ASN A 160 20.00 -14.09 -0.13
N GLN A 161 18.84 -14.75 -0.15
CA GLN A 161 18.65 -16.03 -0.83
C GLN A 161 18.76 -15.93 -2.36
N THR A 162 18.50 -14.75 -2.94
CA THR A 162 18.64 -14.51 -4.38
C THR A 162 20.03 -14.03 -4.78
N GLY A 163 21.00 -14.03 -3.88
CA GLY A 163 22.38 -13.66 -4.15
C GLY A 163 22.63 -12.15 -4.17
N THR A 164 21.73 -11.35 -3.61
CA THR A 164 21.91 -9.91 -3.50
C THR A 164 23.02 -9.61 -2.49
N GLU A 165 23.92 -8.69 -2.83
CA GLU A 165 24.98 -8.24 -1.94
C GLU A 165 24.39 -7.58 -0.69
N SER A 166 24.79 -8.06 0.49
CA SER A 166 24.20 -7.60 1.77
C SER A 166 24.46 -6.12 2.03
N GLU A 167 25.52 -5.54 1.48
CA GLU A 167 25.85 -4.12 1.61
C GLU A 167 24.88 -3.17 0.88
N ASN A 168 24.07 -3.70 -0.04
CA ASN A 168 23.04 -2.98 -0.77
C ASN A 168 21.65 -3.09 -0.13
N VAL A 169 21.51 -3.92 0.90
CA VAL A 169 20.25 -4.21 1.59
C VAL A 169 20.15 -3.41 2.90
N TYR A 170 19.17 -2.53 2.98
CA TYR A 170 18.96 -1.65 4.13
C TYR A 170 17.61 -1.92 4.77
N TYR A 171 17.62 -2.49 5.96
CA TYR A 171 16.39 -2.60 6.76
C TYR A 171 16.04 -1.23 7.35
N VAL A 172 15.13 -0.53 6.71
CA VAL A 172 14.73 0.84 7.08
C VAL A 172 13.43 0.92 7.87
N GLY A 173 12.60 -0.13 7.79
CA GLY A 173 11.26 -0.17 8.37
C GLY A 173 10.16 0.03 7.32
N ASN A 174 8.92 0.12 7.75
CA ASN A 174 7.76 0.24 6.87
C ASN A 174 7.37 1.71 6.66
N ILE A 175 7.46 2.18 5.43
CA ILE A 175 7.20 3.56 5.04
C ILE A 175 5.72 3.98 5.21
N LEU A 176 4.76 3.05 5.17
CA LEU A 176 3.35 3.37 5.44
C LEU A 176 3.15 3.87 6.86
N ILE A 177 3.97 3.39 7.80
CA ILE A 177 3.89 3.81 9.20
C ILE A 177 4.25 5.28 9.37
N ASP A 178 5.21 5.77 8.57
CA ASP A 178 5.55 7.20 8.53
C ASP A 178 4.34 8.05 8.10
N ALA A 179 3.60 7.58 7.08
CA ALA A 179 2.41 8.27 6.60
C ALA A 179 1.29 8.30 7.65
N ILE A 180 1.03 7.16 8.31
CA ILE A 180 0.01 7.05 9.36
C ILE A 180 0.37 7.93 10.56
N ARG A 181 1.61 7.84 11.04
CA ARG A 181 2.11 8.62 12.17
C ARG A 181 1.97 10.11 11.91
N TYR A 182 2.37 10.58 10.73
CA TYR A 182 2.26 11.97 10.33
C TYR A 182 0.80 12.46 10.33
N ASN A 183 -0.11 11.65 9.77
CA ASN A 183 -1.50 12.03 9.60
C ASN A 183 -2.39 11.75 10.82
N ARG A 184 -1.86 11.16 11.90
CA ARG A 184 -2.65 10.72 13.07
C ARG A 184 -3.55 11.83 13.63
N ASN A 185 -3.05 13.06 13.70
CA ASN A 185 -3.78 14.22 14.23
C ASN A 185 -4.54 14.99 13.13
N ARG A 186 -4.46 14.55 11.86
CA ARG A 186 -5.12 15.16 10.71
C ARG A 186 -6.33 14.36 10.22
N LEU A 187 -6.58 13.20 10.83
CA LEU A 187 -7.69 12.33 10.45
C LEU A 187 -9.02 13.04 10.61
N LEU A 188 -9.91 12.90 9.64
CA LEU A 188 -11.19 13.58 9.56
C LEU A 188 -12.35 12.58 9.68
N LYS A 189 -13.27 12.86 10.60
CA LYS A 189 -14.50 12.09 10.75
C LYS A 189 -15.44 12.41 9.59
N PRO A 190 -15.88 11.40 8.79
CA PRO A 190 -16.86 11.63 7.74
C PRO A 190 -18.21 12.13 8.31
N ILE A 191 -18.84 13.10 7.66
CA ILE A 191 -20.14 13.63 8.09
C ILE A 191 -21.20 12.54 8.19
N TRP A 192 -21.25 11.64 7.20
CA TRP A 192 -22.20 10.52 7.14
C TRP A 192 -22.04 9.53 8.30
N PHE A 193 -20.87 9.47 8.94
CA PHE A 193 -20.63 8.62 10.11
C PHE A 193 -21.61 8.96 11.25
N SER A 194 -21.82 10.25 11.51
CA SER A 194 -22.77 10.71 12.51
C SER A 194 -24.21 10.58 12.04
N VAL A 195 -24.49 10.77 10.76
CA VAL A 195 -25.83 10.62 10.16
C VAL A 195 -26.31 9.17 10.28
N LEU A 196 -25.43 8.18 10.15
CA LEU A 196 -25.73 6.76 10.31
C LEU A 196 -25.75 6.31 11.78
N GLY A 197 -25.55 7.22 12.75
CA GLY A 197 -25.52 6.90 14.16
C GLY A 197 -24.38 5.99 14.60
N LEU A 198 -23.31 5.92 13.81
CA LEU A 198 -22.15 5.08 14.10
C LEU A 198 -21.36 5.60 15.30
N GLN A 199 -20.79 4.68 16.06
CA GLN A 199 -19.95 4.98 17.22
C GLN A 199 -18.56 4.42 17.03
N GLU A 200 -17.53 5.16 17.49
CA GLU A 200 -16.14 4.71 17.50
C GLU A 200 -16.01 3.41 18.31
N GLY A 201 -15.25 2.45 17.80
CA GLY A 201 -15.07 1.13 18.43
C GLY A 201 -16.27 0.19 18.32
N ASN A 202 -17.38 0.61 17.68
CA ASN A 202 -18.60 -0.19 17.58
C ASN A 202 -19.07 -0.38 16.13
N TYR A 203 -18.14 -0.63 15.21
CA TYR A 203 -18.42 -1.04 13.83
C TYR A 203 -17.26 -1.87 13.29
N LEU A 204 -17.54 -2.67 12.27
CA LEU A 204 -16.56 -3.39 11.47
C LEU A 204 -16.29 -2.62 10.17
N LEU A 205 -15.04 -2.55 9.76
CA LEU A 205 -14.65 -1.99 8.46
C LEU A 205 -14.43 -3.14 7.47
N LEU A 206 -15.12 -3.12 6.34
CA LEU A 206 -14.97 -4.10 5.25
C LEU A 206 -14.38 -3.44 4.01
N THR A 207 -13.26 -3.95 3.52
CA THR A 207 -12.69 -3.53 2.24
C THR A 207 -12.39 -4.72 1.34
N LEU A 208 -12.80 -4.64 0.08
CA LEU A 208 -12.59 -5.66 -0.95
C LEU A 208 -12.15 -4.98 -2.24
N ASN A 209 -11.15 -5.55 -2.91
CA ASN A 209 -10.59 -4.99 -4.13
C ASN A 209 -10.05 -6.05 -5.12
N ARG A 210 -9.74 -7.27 -4.67
CA ARG A 210 -9.08 -8.30 -5.49
C ARG A 210 -10.05 -8.91 -6.48
N ARG A 211 -9.73 -8.80 -7.76
CA ARG A 211 -10.57 -9.36 -8.84
C ARG A 211 -10.73 -10.88 -8.74
N VAL A 212 -9.70 -11.60 -8.31
CA VAL A 212 -9.77 -13.06 -8.14
C VAL A 212 -10.88 -13.44 -7.14
N LEU A 213 -10.93 -12.79 -5.98
CA LEU A 213 -11.97 -12.98 -4.99
C LEU A 213 -13.36 -12.62 -5.54
N LEU A 214 -13.47 -11.50 -6.25
CA LEU A 214 -14.74 -11.02 -6.81
C LEU A 214 -15.27 -11.90 -7.95
N ASN A 215 -14.40 -12.56 -8.70
CA ASN A 215 -14.78 -13.45 -9.80
C ASN A 215 -15.34 -14.78 -9.30
N ASN A 216 -15.01 -15.22 -8.10
CA ASN A 216 -15.59 -16.39 -7.47
C ASN A 216 -16.88 -16.02 -6.72
N LYS A 217 -17.96 -15.82 -7.49
CA LYS A 217 -19.26 -15.31 -6.98
C LYS A 217 -19.85 -16.15 -5.86
N GLU A 218 -19.74 -17.47 -5.91
CA GLU A 218 -20.29 -18.34 -4.88
C GLU A 218 -19.52 -18.20 -3.57
N ASN A 219 -18.18 -18.23 -3.63
CA ASN A 219 -17.36 -18.04 -2.45
C ASN A 219 -17.52 -16.64 -1.85
N LEU A 220 -17.55 -15.60 -2.69
CA LEU A 220 -17.81 -14.22 -2.26
C LEU A 220 -19.16 -14.11 -1.52
N ARG A 221 -20.21 -14.79 -2.04
CA ARG A 221 -21.51 -14.86 -1.38
C ARG A 221 -21.41 -15.47 0.00
N GLN A 222 -20.71 -16.60 0.15
CA GLN A 222 -20.53 -17.29 1.43
C GLN A 222 -19.75 -16.43 2.41
N LEU A 223 -18.65 -15.80 2.00
CA LEU A 223 -17.85 -14.92 2.83
C LEU A 223 -18.67 -13.72 3.35
N LEU A 224 -19.41 -13.05 2.46
CA LEU A 224 -20.26 -11.92 2.86
C LEU A 224 -21.38 -12.32 3.82
N LYS A 225 -22.05 -13.44 3.57
CA LYS A 225 -23.05 -13.98 4.51
C LYS A 225 -22.44 -14.28 5.87
N THR A 226 -21.28 -14.93 5.90
CA THR A 226 -20.56 -15.21 7.14
C THR A 226 -20.24 -13.92 7.91
N ILE A 227 -19.73 -12.87 7.23
CA ILE A 227 -19.45 -11.58 7.86
C ILE A 227 -20.72 -10.97 8.47
N ILE A 228 -21.82 -10.95 7.72
CA ILE A 228 -23.09 -10.38 8.16
C ILE A 228 -23.64 -11.15 9.37
N GLU A 229 -23.72 -12.46 9.30
CA GLU A 229 -24.22 -13.31 10.37
C GLU A 229 -23.39 -13.19 11.65
N LYS A 230 -22.05 -13.27 11.51
CA LYS A 230 -21.11 -13.21 12.64
C LYS A 230 -20.93 -11.81 13.22
N SER A 231 -21.34 -10.76 12.51
CA SER A 231 -21.33 -9.39 13.05
C SER A 231 -22.37 -9.19 14.17
N ALA A 232 -23.32 -10.11 14.35
CA ALA A 232 -24.38 -10.06 15.37
C ALA A 232 -25.12 -8.70 15.38
N GLY A 233 -25.40 -8.15 14.20
CA GLY A 233 -26.08 -6.86 14.04
C GLY A 233 -25.18 -5.62 14.19
N MET A 234 -23.91 -5.78 14.52
CA MET A 234 -22.96 -4.66 14.54
C MET A 234 -22.85 -4.03 13.14
N PRO A 235 -22.83 -2.70 13.03
CA PRO A 235 -22.66 -2.03 11.74
C PRO A 235 -21.40 -2.47 11.01
N ILE A 236 -21.53 -2.76 9.72
CA ILE A 236 -20.43 -3.06 8.78
C ILE A 236 -20.33 -1.89 7.81
N VAL A 237 -19.26 -1.15 7.90
CA VAL A 237 -18.97 -0.01 7.03
C VAL A 237 -18.09 -0.49 5.87
N ALA A 238 -18.58 -0.35 4.65
CA ALA A 238 -17.93 -0.90 3.45
C ALA A 238 -17.69 0.17 2.38
N PRO A 239 -16.59 0.95 2.47
CA PRO A 239 -16.19 1.89 1.41
C PRO A 239 -15.58 1.12 0.25
N LEU A 240 -16.37 0.91 -0.82
CA LEU A 240 -16.04 0.01 -1.92
C LEU A 240 -16.07 0.71 -3.28
N HIS A 241 -15.15 0.33 -4.16
CA HIS A 241 -15.16 0.75 -5.55
C HIS A 241 -16.42 0.30 -6.30
N THR A 242 -16.81 1.03 -7.34
CA THR A 242 -18.04 0.79 -8.10
C THR A 242 -18.15 -0.66 -8.59
N TYR A 243 -17.07 -1.24 -9.12
CA TYR A 243 -17.09 -2.62 -9.61
C TYR A 243 -17.34 -3.65 -8.50
N VAL A 244 -16.84 -3.40 -7.27
CA VAL A 244 -17.11 -4.27 -6.10
C VAL A 244 -18.56 -4.12 -5.66
N ARG A 245 -19.08 -2.88 -5.60
CA ARG A 245 -20.49 -2.61 -5.27
C ARG A 245 -21.43 -3.30 -6.24
N ASN A 246 -21.10 -3.26 -7.54
CA ASN A 246 -21.88 -3.95 -8.57
C ASN A 246 -21.85 -5.46 -8.38
N ALA A 247 -20.69 -6.05 -8.09
CA ALA A 247 -20.56 -7.49 -7.82
C ALA A 247 -21.42 -7.92 -6.61
N ILE A 248 -21.41 -7.14 -5.52
CA ILE A 248 -22.25 -7.44 -4.33
C ILE A 248 -23.75 -7.30 -4.66
N LYS A 249 -24.12 -6.26 -5.42
CA LYS A 249 -25.52 -6.06 -5.86
C LYS A 249 -26.01 -7.23 -6.72
N GLU A 250 -25.19 -7.72 -7.66
CA GLU A 250 -25.53 -8.90 -8.49
C GLU A 250 -25.74 -10.16 -7.64
N LEU A 251 -25.10 -10.26 -6.49
CA LEU A 251 -25.30 -11.36 -5.56
C LEU A 251 -26.61 -11.25 -4.76
N GLY A 252 -27.32 -10.13 -4.82
CA GLY A 252 -28.54 -9.89 -4.04
C GLY A 252 -28.30 -9.89 -2.53
N ILE A 253 -27.12 -9.46 -2.08
CA ILE A 253 -26.78 -9.42 -0.66
C ILE A 253 -27.16 -8.04 -0.11
N GLU A 254 -28.12 -8.07 0.82
CA GLU A 254 -28.61 -6.90 1.55
C GLU A 254 -28.75 -7.27 3.03
N ALA A 255 -28.35 -6.36 3.90
CA ALA A 255 -28.53 -6.49 5.34
C ALA A 255 -28.70 -5.11 5.98
N PRO A 256 -29.56 -4.95 6.99
CA PRO A 256 -29.81 -3.65 7.63
C PRO A 256 -28.57 -3.01 8.24
N ASN A 257 -27.60 -3.82 8.65
CA ASN A 257 -26.34 -3.38 9.26
C ASN A 257 -25.16 -3.28 8.27
N LEU A 258 -25.38 -3.54 6.96
CA LEU A 258 -24.36 -3.42 5.93
C LEU A 258 -24.46 -2.07 5.23
N HIS A 259 -23.54 -1.17 5.51
CA HIS A 259 -23.49 0.19 4.95
C HIS A 259 -22.44 0.26 3.84
N ILE A 260 -22.87 0.03 2.60
CA ILE A 260 -22.01 0.11 1.41
C ILE A 260 -21.96 1.56 0.92
N MET A 261 -20.77 2.11 0.73
CA MET A 261 -20.57 3.48 0.31
C MET A 261 -19.42 3.61 -0.71
N PRO A 262 -19.30 4.77 -1.38
CA PRO A 262 -18.16 5.05 -2.25
C PRO A 262 -16.82 5.01 -1.52
N PRO A 263 -15.69 4.82 -2.24
CA PRO A 263 -14.35 4.98 -1.67
C PRO A 263 -14.22 6.34 -0.98
N GLN A 264 -13.46 6.36 0.10
CA GLN A 264 -13.21 7.56 0.87
C GLN A 264 -11.82 8.13 0.53
N ASN A 265 -11.63 9.43 0.73
CA ASN A 265 -10.32 10.04 0.64
C ASN A 265 -9.40 9.53 1.78
N TYR A 266 -8.12 9.87 1.70
CA TYR A 266 -7.11 9.30 2.59
C TYR A 266 -7.38 9.59 4.08
N LEU A 267 -7.73 10.83 4.43
CA LEU A 267 -7.94 11.23 5.82
C LEU A 267 -9.22 10.65 6.42
N PHE A 268 -10.29 10.55 5.64
CA PHE A 268 -11.53 9.90 6.06
C PHE A 268 -11.34 8.39 6.22
N PHE A 269 -10.66 7.75 5.27
CA PHE A 269 -10.39 6.33 5.33
C PHE A 269 -9.48 5.96 6.52
N GLY A 270 -8.45 6.76 6.79
CA GLY A 270 -7.61 6.61 7.97
C GLY A 270 -8.39 6.73 9.28
N TYR A 271 -9.37 7.63 9.35
CA TYR A 271 -10.28 7.70 10.51
C TYR A 271 -11.07 6.41 10.68
N LEU A 272 -11.63 5.87 9.59
CA LEU A 272 -12.41 4.63 9.65
C LEU A 272 -11.57 3.45 10.10
N ILE A 273 -10.33 3.32 9.63
CA ILE A 273 -9.40 2.29 10.12
C ILE A 273 -9.13 2.47 11.61
N ASN A 274 -8.74 3.69 12.02
CA ASN A 274 -8.29 3.96 13.38
C ASN A 274 -9.39 3.79 14.45
N LYS A 275 -10.65 3.86 14.04
CA LYS A 275 -11.81 3.82 14.95
C LYS A 275 -12.67 2.57 14.83
N ALA A 276 -12.29 1.62 14.00
CA ALA A 276 -13.01 0.35 13.85
C ALA A 276 -12.79 -0.56 15.08
N LYS A 277 -13.77 -1.37 15.42
CA LYS A 277 -13.62 -2.50 16.34
C LYS A 277 -12.74 -3.58 15.74
N GLY A 278 -12.88 -3.79 14.43
CA GLY A 278 -12.10 -4.75 13.68
C GLY A 278 -12.23 -4.49 12.18
N ILE A 279 -11.33 -5.04 11.41
CA ILE A 279 -11.22 -4.84 9.96
C ILE A 279 -11.26 -6.20 9.27
N ILE A 280 -12.04 -6.30 8.20
CA ILE A 280 -12.03 -7.42 7.26
C ILE A 280 -11.56 -6.87 5.91
N THR A 281 -10.49 -7.42 5.36
CA THR A 281 -9.86 -6.84 4.17
C THR A 281 -9.19 -7.90 3.29
N ASP A 282 -9.02 -7.59 2.02
CA ASP A 282 -8.14 -8.30 1.09
C ASP A 282 -6.90 -7.48 0.72
N SER A 283 -6.64 -6.37 1.43
CA SER A 283 -5.53 -5.46 1.19
C SER A 283 -4.38 -5.67 2.19
N GLY A 284 -3.16 -5.90 1.68
CA GLY A 284 -1.95 -5.96 2.50
C GLY A 284 -1.66 -4.65 3.23
N ASN A 285 -1.80 -3.52 2.55
CA ASN A 285 -1.56 -2.19 3.15
C ASN A 285 -2.48 -1.95 4.36
N VAL A 286 -3.77 -2.33 4.26
CA VAL A 286 -4.72 -2.18 5.37
C VAL A 286 -4.33 -3.07 6.56
N ALA A 287 -3.81 -4.27 6.32
CA ALA A 287 -3.31 -5.15 7.38
C ALA A 287 -2.06 -4.57 8.08
N GLU A 288 -1.19 -3.88 7.34
CA GLU A 288 -0.04 -3.16 7.88
C GLU A 288 -0.48 -1.97 8.76
N GLU A 289 -1.43 -1.18 8.28
CA GLU A 289 -2.02 -0.06 9.02
C GLU A 289 -2.71 -0.54 10.30
N ALA A 290 -3.52 -1.60 10.21
CA ALA A 290 -4.19 -2.22 11.35
C ALA A 290 -3.18 -2.72 12.39
N THR A 291 -2.10 -3.35 11.97
CA THR A 291 -1.01 -3.82 12.84
C THR A 291 -0.39 -2.66 13.62
N PHE A 292 -0.07 -1.56 12.95
CA PHE A 292 0.50 -0.39 13.60
C PHE A 292 -0.47 0.27 14.60
N LEU A 293 -1.74 0.32 14.24
CA LEU A 293 -2.79 0.93 15.08
C LEU A 293 -3.28 0.01 16.21
N GLY A 294 -2.85 -1.26 16.22
CA GLY A 294 -3.30 -2.25 17.21
C GLY A 294 -4.75 -2.71 17.00
N ILE A 295 -5.31 -2.52 15.80
CA ILE A 295 -6.70 -2.88 15.47
C ILE A 295 -6.76 -4.34 15.01
N PRO A 296 -7.70 -5.15 15.53
CA PRO A 296 -7.98 -6.50 15.02
C PRO A 296 -8.21 -6.50 13.51
N CYS A 297 -7.51 -7.36 12.78
CA CYS A 297 -7.61 -7.43 11.32
C CYS A 297 -7.74 -8.88 10.85
N ILE A 298 -8.69 -9.13 9.98
CA ILE A 298 -8.90 -10.41 9.30
C ILE A 298 -8.59 -10.21 7.82
N THR A 299 -7.60 -10.93 7.30
CA THR A 299 -7.19 -10.79 5.90
C THR A 299 -7.68 -11.98 5.08
N LEU A 300 -8.45 -11.69 4.02
CA LEU A 300 -9.00 -12.64 3.06
C LEU A 300 -7.99 -12.99 1.97
N ASN A 301 -6.73 -13.17 2.32
CA ASN A 301 -5.64 -13.54 1.43
C ASN A 301 -5.03 -14.86 1.86
N THR A 302 -4.47 -15.61 0.91
CA THR A 302 -3.74 -16.85 1.16
C THR A 302 -2.27 -16.62 1.49
N TYR A 303 -1.76 -15.41 1.27
CA TYR A 303 -0.41 -14.99 1.63
C TYR A 303 -0.39 -13.53 2.12
N ALA A 304 0.63 -13.15 2.86
CA ALA A 304 0.89 -11.77 3.25
C ALA A 304 2.22 -11.30 2.66
N GLU A 305 2.21 -10.11 2.05
CA GLU A 305 3.43 -9.46 1.54
C GLU A 305 4.39 -9.13 2.68
N HIS A 306 3.84 -8.79 3.85
CA HIS A 306 4.58 -8.59 5.11
C HIS A 306 4.11 -9.59 6.16
N PRO A 307 4.77 -10.77 6.26
CA PRO A 307 4.39 -11.82 7.21
C PRO A 307 4.42 -11.37 8.67
N GLU A 308 5.14 -10.31 8.98
CA GLU A 308 5.20 -9.70 10.30
C GLU A 308 3.81 -9.29 10.79
N THR A 309 2.89 -8.89 9.89
CA THR A 309 1.53 -8.47 10.25
C THR A 309 0.73 -9.57 10.95
N TRP A 310 0.89 -10.82 10.54
CA TRP A 310 0.15 -11.95 11.13
C TRP A 310 0.98 -12.75 12.15
N ARG A 311 2.32 -12.75 12.02
CA ARG A 311 3.21 -13.47 12.96
C ARG A 311 3.35 -12.73 14.28
N MET A 312 3.46 -11.43 14.24
CA MET A 312 3.69 -10.55 15.39
C MET A 312 2.53 -9.57 15.60
N GLY A 313 1.96 -9.05 14.53
CA GLY A 313 0.91 -8.04 14.55
C GLY A 313 -0.48 -8.58 14.87
N THR A 314 -1.47 -7.72 14.67
CA THR A 314 -2.89 -7.99 14.97
C THR A 314 -3.63 -8.71 13.85
N ASN A 315 -2.97 -9.00 12.73
CA ASN A 315 -3.63 -9.61 11.58
C ASN A 315 -3.80 -11.13 11.74
N GLU A 316 -4.94 -11.64 11.26
CA GLU A 316 -5.21 -13.08 11.10
C GLU A 316 -5.41 -13.36 9.62
N LEU A 317 -4.62 -14.29 9.08
CA LEU A 317 -4.67 -14.65 7.67
C LEU A 317 -5.59 -15.86 7.49
N VAL A 318 -6.82 -15.63 7.01
CA VAL A 318 -7.84 -16.69 6.90
C VAL A 318 -8.04 -17.18 5.45
N GLY A 319 -7.43 -16.50 4.47
CA GLY A 319 -7.65 -16.82 3.07
C GLY A 319 -9.11 -16.57 2.65
N GLU A 320 -9.54 -17.31 1.66
CA GLU A 320 -10.90 -17.27 1.14
C GLU A 320 -11.76 -18.42 1.72
N ASP A 321 -11.51 -18.81 2.97
CA ASP A 321 -12.18 -19.92 3.66
C ASP A 321 -13.26 -19.39 4.62
N PRO A 322 -14.57 -19.64 4.34
CA PRO A 322 -15.67 -19.17 5.18
C PRO A 322 -15.65 -19.75 6.60
N VAL A 323 -15.08 -20.95 6.80
CA VAL A 323 -15.03 -21.59 8.13
C VAL A 323 -13.97 -20.91 9.00
N LEU A 324 -12.77 -20.66 8.43
CA LEU A 324 -11.73 -19.92 9.12
C LEU A 324 -12.17 -18.47 9.40
N LEU A 325 -12.85 -17.84 8.45
CA LEU A 325 -13.44 -16.51 8.63
C LEU A 325 -14.45 -16.50 9.79
N ALA A 326 -15.36 -17.46 9.85
CA ALA A 326 -16.37 -17.55 10.93
C ALA A 326 -15.69 -17.66 12.29
N LYS A 327 -14.66 -18.50 12.42
CA LYS A 327 -13.89 -18.66 13.67
C LYS A 327 -13.19 -17.36 14.07
N ALA A 328 -12.53 -16.69 13.13
CA ALA A 328 -11.85 -15.41 13.39
C ALA A 328 -12.86 -14.33 13.81
N MET A 329 -14.01 -14.26 13.14
CA MET A 329 -15.08 -13.34 13.50
C MET A 329 -15.63 -13.61 14.91
N ASP A 330 -15.86 -14.88 15.30
CA ASP A 330 -16.31 -15.23 16.65
C ASP A 330 -15.30 -14.75 17.71
N THR A 331 -14.00 -14.94 17.49
CA THR A 331 -12.94 -14.47 18.38
C THR A 331 -12.93 -12.94 18.49
N LEU A 332 -13.06 -12.24 17.35
CA LEU A 332 -13.11 -10.78 17.30
C LEU A 332 -14.33 -10.24 18.06
N MET A 333 -15.49 -10.81 17.81
CA MET A 333 -16.74 -10.33 18.41
C MET A 333 -16.80 -10.55 19.92
N LYS A 334 -16.17 -11.62 20.43
CA LYS A 334 -16.01 -11.89 21.88
C LYS A 334 -14.98 -10.96 22.55
N GLY A 335 -14.18 -10.23 21.79
CA GLY A 335 -13.09 -9.42 22.34
C GLY A 335 -11.87 -10.23 22.79
N GLU A 336 -11.74 -11.46 22.32
CA GLU A 336 -10.65 -12.40 22.64
C GLU A 336 -9.50 -12.34 21.60
N TRP A 337 -9.38 -11.20 20.91
CA TRP A 337 -8.36 -11.04 19.85
C TRP A 337 -6.95 -11.02 20.40
N LYS A 338 -6.02 -11.59 19.63
CA LYS A 338 -4.60 -11.60 20.00
C LYS A 338 -4.07 -10.18 20.18
N ARG A 339 -3.21 -10.00 21.15
CA ARG A 339 -2.41 -8.77 21.28
C ARG A 339 -1.27 -8.84 20.29
N GLY A 340 -1.22 -7.85 19.38
CA GLY A 340 -0.12 -7.72 18.43
C GLY A 340 1.04 -6.95 19.03
N GLU A 341 2.24 -7.21 18.51
CA GLU A 341 3.45 -6.43 18.75
C GLU A 341 3.84 -5.71 17.46
N LEU A 342 4.47 -4.55 17.59
CA LEU A 342 5.00 -3.84 16.44
C LEU A 342 6.29 -4.49 15.97
N PRO A 343 6.42 -4.79 14.67
CA PRO A 343 7.68 -5.22 14.11
C PRO A 343 8.78 -4.19 14.34
N GLU A 344 10.01 -4.65 14.47
CA GLU A 344 11.17 -3.77 14.63
C GLU A 344 11.20 -2.72 13.51
N ARG A 345 11.55 -1.48 13.84
CA ARG A 345 11.61 -0.32 12.93
C ARG A 345 10.28 0.11 12.27
N TRP A 346 9.15 -0.42 12.72
CA TRP A 346 7.85 0.11 12.35
C TRP A 346 7.48 1.30 13.27
N ASP A 347 8.37 2.25 13.35
CA ASP A 347 8.34 3.38 14.30
C ASP A 347 8.02 4.74 13.65
N GLY A 348 7.77 4.75 12.31
CA GLY A 348 7.46 5.97 11.56
C GLY A 348 8.66 6.88 11.34
N ARG A 349 9.87 6.31 11.24
CA ARG A 349 11.12 7.03 10.94
C ARG A 349 11.86 6.42 9.74
N THR A 350 11.13 5.73 8.88
CA THR A 350 11.66 5.05 7.70
C THR A 350 12.22 6.05 6.70
N ALA A 351 11.47 7.11 6.40
CA ALA A 351 11.88 8.14 5.46
C ALA A 351 13.17 8.87 5.90
N GLU A 352 13.32 9.14 7.19
CA GLU A 352 14.54 9.75 7.75
C GLU A 352 15.77 8.85 7.49
N ARG A 353 15.64 7.54 7.74
CA ARG A 353 16.70 6.55 7.49
C ARG A 353 17.08 6.49 6.02
N ILE A 354 16.08 6.45 5.12
CA ILE A 354 16.31 6.44 3.66
C ILE A 354 17.09 7.67 3.22
N VAL A 355 16.67 8.87 3.61
CA VAL A 355 17.34 10.12 3.25
C VAL A 355 18.76 10.17 3.83
N GLN A 356 18.96 9.70 5.06
CA GLN A 356 20.28 9.60 5.67
C GLN A 356 21.20 8.68 4.86
N ILE A 357 20.75 7.47 4.49
CA ILE A 357 21.53 6.51 3.69
C ILE A 357 21.90 7.12 2.33
N LEU A 358 20.92 7.72 1.64
CA LEU A 358 21.16 8.32 0.33
C LEU A 358 22.16 9.50 0.40
N THR A 359 22.16 10.28 1.49
CA THR A 359 23.03 11.45 1.64
C THR A 359 24.40 11.15 2.25
N SER A 360 24.65 9.96 2.78
CA SER A 360 25.93 9.54 3.35
C SER A 360 26.84 8.82 2.37
N LYS A 361 26.36 8.50 1.18
CA LYS A 361 27.10 7.87 0.05
C LYS A 361 27.12 8.82 -1.16
#